data_7bf70b8518e37cbf42adbc94815cf65e
#
_entry.id   7bf70b8518e37cbf42adbc94815cf65e
#
_cell.length_a   1.000
_cell.length_b   1.000
_cell.length_c   1.000
_cell.angle_alpha   90.00
_cell.angle_beta   90.00
_cell.angle_gamma   90.00
#
_symmetry.space_group_name_H-M   'P 1'
#
loop_
_entity.id
_entity.type
_entity.pdbx_description
1 polymer ?
#
loop_
_entity_poly.entity_id
_entity_poly.type
_entity_poly.pdbx_seq_one_letter_code
_entity_poly.pdbx_strand_id
1 'polypeptide(L)'
;MRRFFAADSPREPRSAFGRPRLTRFSSRLSRIATAALAFTLATGTAVTLAPSAQAAGFERGPNPTSAILEASRGPFSVATTSVSSLVSGFGGGTIYYPTDTSQGTFGAIAISPGYTARWSSLEWLGPRIASHGFVVIGIETNSTLDQPASRGNQLLAALDYLVNSSSTTVRSRIDRNRLAVAGHSMGGGGTLHAAEDRPSLKAAVPIAPWNTDKTWGSVRVPTLIVAGESDSVASPTTHASPFYNSITQTEKAYLELNSASHFFPQTTNTPFAKQFVAWLKRWVDEDTRYSQFICPGPSGLAIEEYRSTCPV
;
A
#
# COMPACT_ATOMS: atom_id res chain seq x y z
N MET A 1 -43.83 19.20 42.56
CA MET A 1 -43.32 20.50 43.10
C MET A 1 -42.32 21.01 42.09
N ARG A 2 -42.73 22.00 41.26
CA ARG A 2 -42.33 23.43 41.26
C ARG A 2 -40.80 23.59 41.14
N ARG A 3 -40.18 24.34 40.21
CA ARG A 3 -40.55 25.47 39.28
C ARG A 3 -39.40 25.59 38.28
N PHE A 4 -39.60 25.75 37.03
CA PHE A 4 -39.46 26.95 36.14
C PHE A 4 -38.44 28.01 36.62
N PHE A 5 -37.48 28.35 35.76
CA PHE A 5 -37.24 29.75 35.35
C PHE A 5 -36.52 29.78 34.00
N ALA A 6 -37.04 30.67 33.14
CA ALA A 6 -36.62 30.97 31.78
C ALA A 6 -35.95 32.37 31.75
N ALA A 7 -35.37 32.68 30.58
CA ALA A 7 -35.05 33.99 30.00
C ALA A 7 -33.81 34.72 30.59
N ASP A 8 -32.86 35.21 29.77
CA ASP A 8 -33.04 36.41 28.96
C ASP A 8 -31.82 36.63 28.05
N SER A 9 -32.07 37.04 26.80
CA SER A 9 -31.11 37.75 25.95
C SER A 9 -31.23 39.25 26.17
N PRO A 10 -30.20 40.07 25.92
CA PRO A 10 -30.42 41.12 24.94
C PRO A 10 -29.20 41.54 24.06
N ARG A 11 -29.48 41.72 22.75
CA ARG A 11 -29.31 42.90 21.89
C ARG A 11 -27.95 43.55 21.67
N GLU A 12 -27.64 43.61 20.39
CA GLU A 12 -26.73 44.55 19.71
C GLU A 12 -26.99 46.02 20.04
N PRO A 13 -26.02 46.93 19.71
CA PRO A 13 -26.38 47.94 18.72
C PRO A 13 -25.31 48.23 17.65
N ARG A 14 -25.85 48.65 16.50
CA ARG A 14 -25.24 49.27 15.32
C ARG A 14 -24.81 50.71 15.57
N SER A 15 -23.80 51.18 14.79
CA SER A 15 -23.73 52.47 14.09
C SER A 15 -22.34 52.62 13.44
N ALA A 16 -22.16 52.83 12.23
CA ALA A 16 -22.57 53.83 11.22
C ALA A 16 -21.50 54.93 11.00
N PHE A 17 -21.22 55.13 9.72
CA PHE A 17 -20.74 56.32 9.01
C PHE A 17 -19.24 56.68 8.97
N GLY A 18 -18.81 56.89 7.69
CA GLY A 18 -17.93 57.97 7.34
C GLY A 18 -17.06 57.77 6.10
N ARG A 19 -17.57 58.04 4.91
CA ARG A 19 -16.76 58.50 3.77
C ARG A 19 -16.73 60.04 3.81
N PRO A 20 -15.61 60.69 3.38
CA PRO A 20 -15.71 61.43 2.13
C PRO A 20 -14.43 61.54 1.27
N ARG A 21 -14.67 61.59 -0.01
CA ARG A 21 -14.46 62.67 -1.02
C ARG A 21 -13.07 62.87 -1.61
N LEU A 22 -13.12 62.79 -2.90
CA LEU A 22 -12.34 63.27 -4.02
C LEU A 22 -11.73 64.68 -3.87
N THR A 23 -10.53 64.90 -4.43
CA THR A 23 -10.18 66.14 -5.15
C THR A 23 -9.28 65.81 -6.33
N ARG A 24 -9.72 66.27 -7.48
CA ARG A 24 -8.95 66.39 -8.74
C ARG A 24 -8.05 67.59 -8.63
N PHE A 25 -6.87 67.53 -9.26
CA PHE A 25 -6.28 68.69 -9.93
C PHE A 25 -5.47 68.27 -11.17
N SER A 26 -5.79 68.94 -12.25
CA SER A 26 -5.21 68.88 -13.57
C SER A 26 -4.09 69.92 -13.69
N SER A 27 -3.06 69.67 -14.45
CA SER A 27 -2.48 70.67 -15.36
C SER A 27 -1.47 70.04 -16.34
N ARG A 28 -1.67 70.41 -17.57
CA ARG A 28 -0.98 70.23 -18.81
C ARG A 28 0.51 70.60 -18.73
N LEU A 29 1.33 69.99 -19.57
CA LEU A 29 2.13 70.71 -20.61
C LEU A 29 2.87 69.69 -21.51
N SER A 30 2.64 69.87 -22.78
CA SER A 30 3.29 69.21 -23.92
C SER A 30 4.78 69.53 -23.98
N ARG A 31 5.62 68.58 -24.37
CA ARG A 31 6.77 68.79 -25.23
C ARG A 31 7.05 67.56 -26.08
N ILE A 32 7.05 67.80 -27.38
CA ILE A 32 7.40 66.92 -28.47
C ILE A 32 8.91 66.69 -28.40
N ALA A 33 9.40 65.49 -28.41
CA ALA A 33 10.74 65.15 -28.79
C ALA A 33 10.77 63.80 -29.53
N THR A 34 11.36 63.87 -30.63
CA THR A 34 11.53 62.95 -31.77
C THR A 34 12.02 61.57 -31.37
N ALA A 35 11.36 60.56 -31.91
CA ALA A 35 11.67 59.14 -31.72
C ALA A 35 12.90 58.73 -32.53
N ALA A 36 13.83 58.10 -31.88
CA ALA A 36 14.80 57.23 -32.51
C ALA A 36 14.36 55.77 -32.20
N LEU A 37 13.96 55.04 -33.24
CA LEU A 37 13.56 53.64 -33.18
C LEU A 37 14.80 52.78 -33.00
N ALA A 38 15.11 52.37 -31.80
CA ALA A 38 16.09 51.32 -31.54
C ALA A 38 15.35 49.97 -31.45
N PHE A 39 15.48 49.16 -32.50
CA PHE A 39 15.03 47.76 -32.50
C PHE A 39 16.00 46.94 -31.63
N THR A 40 15.65 46.73 -30.37
CA THR A 40 16.32 45.74 -29.54
C THR A 40 15.71 44.37 -29.86
N LEU A 41 16.47 43.51 -30.56
CA LEU A 41 16.17 42.07 -30.63
C LEU A 41 16.27 41.53 -29.19
N ALA A 42 15.13 41.30 -28.56
CA ALA A 42 15.06 40.47 -27.37
C ALA A 42 15.22 39.01 -27.80
N THR A 43 16.44 38.49 -27.69
CA THR A 43 16.68 37.06 -27.72
C THR A 43 16.06 36.45 -26.47
N GLY A 44 14.80 36.04 -26.59
CA GLY A 44 14.14 35.27 -25.57
C GLY A 44 14.82 33.89 -25.44
N THR A 45 15.68 33.74 -24.43
CA THR A 45 16.11 32.43 -23.99
C THR A 45 14.87 31.69 -23.46
N ALA A 46 14.34 30.80 -24.28
CA ALA A 46 13.33 29.82 -23.82
C ALA A 46 14.01 28.98 -22.71
N VAL A 47 13.70 29.27 -21.47
CA VAL A 47 14.03 28.37 -20.34
C VAL A 47 13.14 27.15 -20.54
N THR A 48 13.67 26.14 -21.21
CA THR A 48 13.08 24.80 -21.19
C THR A 48 13.22 24.30 -19.74
N LEU A 49 12.12 24.36 -18.98
CA LEU A 49 12.00 23.62 -17.73
C LEU A 49 12.18 22.15 -18.09
N ALA A 50 13.38 21.61 -17.82
CA ALA A 50 13.58 20.18 -17.87
C ALA A 50 12.51 19.55 -16.94
N PRO A 51 11.79 18.50 -17.38
CA PRO A 51 10.91 17.80 -16.48
C PRO A 51 11.73 17.38 -15.27
N SER A 52 11.24 17.69 -14.07
CA SER A 52 11.86 17.23 -12.83
C SER A 52 12.05 15.72 -12.96
N ALA A 53 13.30 15.24 -12.95
CA ALA A 53 13.59 13.83 -12.92
C ALA A 53 12.92 13.29 -11.66
N GLN A 54 11.81 12.60 -11.84
CA GLN A 54 11.17 11.86 -10.78
C GLN A 54 12.21 10.83 -10.32
N ALA A 55 12.52 10.81 -9.03
CA ALA A 55 13.49 9.86 -8.50
C ALA A 55 13.08 8.46 -9.00
N ALA A 56 13.99 7.80 -9.73
CA ALA A 56 13.71 6.46 -10.23
C ALA A 56 13.43 5.56 -9.04
N GLY A 57 12.29 4.87 -9.06
CA GLY A 57 11.96 3.87 -8.06
C GLY A 57 12.95 2.71 -8.08
N PHE A 58 12.75 1.73 -7.22
CA PHE A 58 13.58 0.51 -7.19
C PHE A 58 13.10 -0.46 -8.26
N GLU A 59 13.09 -0.05 -9.52
CA GLU A 59 12.65 -0.85 -10.64
C GLU A 59 13.49 -2.12 -10.77
N ARG A 60 12.83 -3.27 -10.78
CA ARG A 60 13.45 -4.59 -10.95
C ARG A 60 12.68 -5.40 -11.97
N GLY A 61 13.39 -6.12 -12.82
CA GLY A 61 12.81 -6.91 -13.89
C GLY A 61 12.42 -6.10 -15.12
N PRO A 62 11.88 -6.77 -16.15
CA PRO A 62 11.47 -6.15 -17.41
C PRO A 62 10.25 -5.26 -17.21
N ASN A 63 9.91 -4.49 -18.24
CA ASN A 63 8.65 -3.74 -18.28
C ASN A 63 7.46 -4.70 -18.05
N PRO A 64 6.53 -4.35 -17.12
CA PRO A 64 5.44 -5.23 -16.79
C PRO A 64 4.42 -5.37 -17.92
N THR A 65 3.94 -6.59 -18.10
CA THR A 65 2.79 -6.90 -18.95
C THR A 65 1.82 -7.78 -18.17
N SER A 66 0.55 -7.82 -18.59
CA SER A 66 -0.41 -8.76 -18.01
C SER A 66 0.08 -10.20 -18.08
N ALA A 67 0.68 -10.60 -19.21
CA ALA A 67 1.22 -11.96 -19.37
C ALA A 67 2.30 -12.31 -18.34
N ILE A 68 3.23 -11.38 -18.03
CA ILE A 68 4.24 -11.57 -16.99
C ILE A 68 3.59 -11.70 -15.61
N LEU A 69 2.60 -10.86 -15.33
CA LEU A 69 1.89 -10.86 -14.04
C LEU A 69 0.94 -12.05 -13.87
N GLU A 70 0.48 -12.65 -14.93
CA GLU A 70 -0.41 -13.82 -14.92
C GLU A 70 0.33 -15.14 -14.98
N ALA A 71 1.58 -15.16 -15.45
CA ALA A 71 2.43 -16.35 -15.47
C ALA A 71 2.64 -16.91 -14.05
N SER A 72 2.77 -18.22 -13.90
CA SER A 72 2.97 -18.88 -12.58
C SER A 72 4.26 -18.45 -11.88
N ARG A 73 5.24 -17.92 -12.61
CA ARG A 73 6.50 -17.35 -12.13
C ARG A 73 6.83 -16.07 -12.86
N GLY A 74 7.46 -15.15 -12.14
CA GLY A 74 8.06 -13.95 -12.70
C GLY A 74 9.44 -14.20 -13.31
N PRO A 75 10.17 -13.13 -13.67
CA PRO A 75 11.43 -13.22 -14.43
C PRO A 75 12.65 -13.69 -13.61
N PHE A 76 12.56 -13.71 -12.27
CA PHE A 76 13.69 -14.07 -11.43
C PHE A 76 13.69 -15.56 -11.03
N SER A 77 14.84 -16.22 -11.14
CA SER A 77 15.05 -17.53 -10.54
C SER A 77 15.06 -17.43 -9.01
N VAL A 78 14.48 -18.42 -8.33
CA VAL A 78 14.25 -18.40 -6.87
C VAL A 78 14.97 -19.56 -6.21
N ALA A 79 15.62 -19.27 -5.10
CA ALA A 79 16.11 -20.26 -4.15
C ALA A 79 15.28 -20.22 -2.85
N THR A 80 15.38 -21.29 -2.07
CA THR A 80 14.66 -21.44 -0.80
C THR A 80 15.61 -21.84 0.33
N THR A 81 15.24 -21.45 1.55
CA THR A 81 15.89 -21.94 2.79
C THR A 81 14.88 -22.00 3.92
N SER A 82 15.00 -23.00 4.78
CA SER A 82 14.13 -23.14 5.95
C SER A 82 14.60 -22.26 7.10
N VAL A 83 13.66 -21.88 7.96
CA VAL A 83 13.90 -21.19 9.24
C VAL A 83 13.45 -22.12 10.35
N SER A 84 14.34 -22.34 11.31
CA SER A 84 14.09 -23.22 12.46
C SER A 84 12.90 -22.73 13.29
N SER A 85 12.12 -23.65 13.84
CA SER A 85 11.07 -23.35 14.82
C SER A 85 11.61 -22.87 16.19
N LEU A 86 12.92 -22.90 16.38
CA LEU A 86 13.58 -22.42 17.60
C LEU A 86 13.93 -20.91 17.55
N VAL A 87 13.60 -20.22 16.46
CA VAL A 87 13.76 -18.75 16.39
C VAL A 87 12.82 -18.06 17.37
N SER A 88 13.26 -16.90 17.86
CA SER A 88 12.43 -16.09 18.76
C SER A 88 11.37 -15.30 17.97
N GLY A 89 10.17 -15.23 18.50
CA GLY A 89 9.12 -14.33 18.05
C GLY A 89 8.12 -14.90 17.06
N PHE A 90 8.42 -16.06 16.39
CA PHE A 90 7.51 -16.77 15.49
C PHE A 90 7.92 -18.26 15.38
N GLY A 91 7.09 -19.07 14.78
CA GLY A 91 7.27 -20.55 14.76
C GLY A 91 8.23 -21.07 13.67
N GLY A 92 9.12 -20.23 13.10
CA GLY A 92 9.95 -20.61 11.97
C GLY A 92 9.24 -20.44 10.62
N GLY A 93 9.66 -21.14 9.58
CA GLY A 93 9.04 -21.06 8.26
C GLY A 93 9.97 -21.31 7.08
N THR A 94 9.65 -20.71 5.94
CA THR A 94 10.44 -20.86 4.69
C THR A 94 10.71 -19.49 4.08
N ILE A 95 11.95 -19.24 3.70
CA ILE A 95 12.37 -18.05 2.96
C ILE A 95 12.56 -18.41 1.49
N TYR A 96 12.02 -17.58 0.60
CA TYR A 96 12.20 -17.61 -0.85
C TYR A 96 12.86 -16.32 -1.29
N TYR A 97 13.88 -16.40 -2.15
CA TYR A 97 14.63 -15.22 -2.55
C TYR A 97 15.17 -15.32 -3.98
N PRO A 98 15.27 -14.19 -4.71
CA PRO A 98 15.91 -14.16 -6.02
C PRO A 98 17.38 -14.56 -5.94
N THR A 99 17.84 -15.39 -6.89
CA THR A 99 19.25 -15.80 -6.96
C THR A 99 20.12 -14.77 -7.63
N ASP A 100 19.60 -14.08 -8.66
CA ASP A 100 20.30 -13.00 -9.36
C ASP A 100 20.23 -11.71 -8.55
N THR A 101 21.39 -11.12 -8.30
CA THR A 101 21.56 -9.84 -7.58
C THR A 101 22.11 -8.72 -8.46
N SER A 102 22.22 -8.94 -9.77
CA SER A 102 22.76 -7.96 -10.72
C SER A 102 21.98 -6.64 -10.74
N GLN A 103 20.68 -6.67 -10.36
CA GLN A 103 19.81 -5.50 -10.26
C GLN A 103 19.80 -4.87 -8.85
N GLY A 104 20.69 -5.32 -7.93
CA GLY A 104 20.80 -4.79 -6.57
C GLY A 104 19.92 -5.52 -5.55
N THR A 105 19.55 -4.83 -4.47
CA THR A 105 18.74 -5.38 -3.38
C THR A 105 17.25 -5.36 -3.70
N PHE A 106 16.49 -6.18 -2.98
CA PHE A 106 15.06 -6.39 -3.15
C PHE A 106 14.29 -5.97 -1.89
N GLY A 107 13.03 -5.61 -2.05
CA GLY A 107 12.11 -5.50 -0.92
C GLY A 107 11.84 -6.87 -0.29
N ALA A 108 11.35 -6.88 0.95
CA ALA A 108 11.03 -8.12 1.64
C ALA A 108 9.59 -8.11 2.20
N ILE A 109 8.99 -9.30 2.30
CA ILE A 109 7.63 -9.48 2.79
C ILE A 109 7.53 -10.71 3.71
N ALA A 110 6.82 -10.54 4.84
CA ALA A 110 6.40 -11.65 5.70
C ALA A 110 4.93 -11.98 5.46
N ILE A 111 4.61 -13.29 5.39
CA ILE A 111 3.25 -13.79 5.11
C ILE A 111 2.85 -14.78 6.19
N SER A 112 1.68 -14.54 6.84
CA SER A 112 1.11 -15.39 7.89
C SER A 112 -0.09 -16.20 7.39
N PRO A 113 -0.18 -17.49 7.71
CA PRO A 113 -1.39 -18.29 7.50
C PRO A 113 -2.55 -17.88 8.43
N GLY A 114 -3.71 -18.49 8.23
CA GLY A 114 -4.89 -18.31 9.06
C GLY A 114 -4.94 -19.20 10.30
N TYR A 115 -6.07 -19.15 11.02
CA TYR A 115 -6.36 -19.97 12.20
C TYR A 115 -6.31 -21.46 11.84
N THR A 116 -5.69 -22.27 12.66
CA THR A 116 -5.42 -23.71 12.49
C THR A 116 -4.55 -24.07 11.26
N ALA A 117 -4.22 -23.10 10.41
CA ALA A 117 -3.43 -23.34 9.20
C ALA A 117 -1.93 -23.24 9.45
N ARG A 118 -1.16 -23.92 8.60
CA ARG A 118 0.29 -23.84 8.49
C ARG A 118 0.68 -23.09 7.22
N TRP A 119 1.96 -22.69 7.12
CA TRP A 119 2.51 -22.05 5.93
C TRP A 119 2.22 -22.83 4.65
N SER A 120 2.26 -24.16 4.71
CA SER A 120 1.98 -25.03 3.55
C SER A 120 0.66 -24.72 2.84
N SER A 121 -0.34 -24.14 3.55
CA SER A 121 -1.61 -23.74 2.93
C SER A 121 -1.50 -22.55 1.96
N LEU A 122 -0.43 -21.77 2.07
CA LEU A 122 -0.16 -20.58 1.24
C LEU A 122 1.19 -20.69 0.50
N GLU A 123 1.84 -21.83 0.54
CA GLU A 123 3.22 -22.01 0.11
C GLU A 123 3.47 -21.58 -1.33
N TRP A 124 2.49 -21.73 -2.23
CA TRP A 124 2.62 -21.32 -3.62
C TRP A 124 2.90 -19.83 -3.80
N LEU A 125 2.49 -18.97 -2.84
CA LEU A 125 2.77 -17.53 -2.85
C LEU A 125 4.26 -17.24 -2.70
N GLY A 126 5.01 -18.06 -1.95
CA GLY A 126 6.41 -17.85 -1.70
C GLY A 126 7.23 -17.69 -2.98
N PRO A 127 7.36 -18.74 -3.80
CA PRO A 127 8.10 -18.66 -5.05
C PRO A 127 7.42 -17.79 -6.10
N ARG A 128 6.09 -17.63 -6.02
CA ARG A 128 5.35 -16.72 -6.92
C ARG A 128 5.82 -15.28 -6.73
N ILE A 129 5.79 -14.77 -5.52
CA ILE A 129 6.16 -13.39 -5.20
C ILE A 129 7.68 -13.19 -5.33
N ALA A 130 8.47 -14.15 -4.84
CA ALA A 130 9.93 -14.06 -4.93
C ALA A 130 10.42 -13.97 -6.38
N SER A 131 9.78 -14.68 -7.31
CA SER A 131 10.14 -14.60 -8.74
C SER A 131 9.84 -13.24 -9.40
N HIS A 132 9.12 -12.35 -8.72
CA HIS A 132 8.92 -10.97 -9.14
C HIS A 132 9.89 -9.98 -8.47
N GLY A 133 10.92 -10.48 -7.75
CA GLY A 133 11.97 -9.65 -7.19
C GLY A 133 11.70 -9.21 -5.74
N PHE A 134 11.27 -10.14 -4.89
CA PHE A 134 11.10 -9.94 -3.45
C PHE A 134 11.76 -11.06 -2.66
N VAL A 135 12.22 -10.75 -1.45
CA VAL A 135 12.54 -11.77 -0.45
C VAL A 135 11.27 -12.05 0.36
N VAL A 136 10.81 -13.27 0.35
CA VAL A 136 9.54 -13.68 0.99
C VAL A 136 9.84 -14.61 2.15
N ILE A 137 9.30 -14.35 3.34
CA ILE A 137 9.24 -15.33 4.41
C ILE A 137 7.79 -15.71 4.67
N GLY A 138 7.46 -16.97 4.43
CA GLY A 138 6.23 -17.59 4.90
C GLY A 138 6.43 -18.17 6.28
N ILE A 139 5.67 -17.69 7.27
CA ILE A 139 5.87 -18.08 8.65
C ILE A 139 4.99 -19.26 9.07
N GLU A 140 5.52 -20.09 9.95
CA GLU A 140 4.71 -20.83 10.92
C GLU A 140 4.47 -19.93 12.12
N THR A 141 3.27 -20.00 12.69
CA THR A 141 2.95 -19.26 13.92
C THR A 141 3.39 -20.06 15.16
N ASN A 142 3.64 -19.39 16.28
CA ASN A 142 3.99 -20.04 17.55
C ASN A 142 2.94 -21.06 17.97
N SER A 143 1.66 -20.73 17.73
CA SER A 143 0.53 -21.65 17.81
C SER A 143 -0.39 -21.45 16.61
N THR A 144 -0.89 -22.52 16.05
CA THR A 144 -1.91 -22.45 15.00
C THR A 144 -3.22 -21.81 15.50
N LEU A 145 -3.41 -21.69 16.82
CA LEU A 145 -4.56 -21.06 17.48
C LEU A 145 -4.35 -19.57 17.78
N ASP A 146 -3.19 -19.00 17.43
CA ASP A 146 -2.88 -17.59 17.67
C ASP A 146 -3.91 -16.65 17.05
N GLN A 147 -4.27 -15.61 17.82
CA GLN A 147 -5.22 -14.58 17.43
C GLN A 147 -4.56 -13.51 16.53
N PRO A 148 -5.32 -12.64 15.84
CA PRO A 148 -4.79 -11.67 14.88
C PRO A 148 -3.65 -10.81 15.43
N ALA A 149 -3.77 -10.21 16.61
CA ALA A 149 -2.72 -9.36 17.18
C ALA A 149 -1.41 -10.12 17.39
N SER A 150 -1.46 -11.38 17.90
CA SER A 150 -0.28 -12.24 18.03
C SER A 150 0.37 -12.51 16.67
N ARG A 151 -0.43 -12.76 15.62
CA ARG A 151 0.08 -12.97 14.26
C ARG A 151 0.72 -11.70 13.67
N GLY A 152 0.19 -10.51 14.00
CA GLY A 152 0.79 -9.23 13.66
C GLY A 152 2.20 -9.08 14.24
N ASN A 153 2.35 -9.35 15.55
CA ASN A 153 3.65 -9.33 16.23
C ASN A 153 4.63 -10.34 15.60
N GLN A 154 4.17 -11.53 15.22
CA GLN A 154 5.00 -12.56 14.58
C GLN A 154 5.42 -12.17 13.17
N LEU A 155 4.56 -11.49 12.39
CA LEU A 155 4.93 -10.93 11.09
C LEU A 155 6.06 -9.90 11.23
N LEU A 156 5.96 -9.01 12.22
CA LEU A 156 7.00 -8.01 12.50
C LEU A 156 8.30 -8.66 12.97
N ALA A 157 8.23 -9.66 13.84
CA ALA A 157 9.40 -10.43 14.29
C ALA A 157 10.09 -11.17 13.12
N ALA A 158 9.31 -11.71 12.18
CA ALA A 158 9.84 -12.38 10.99
C ALA A 158 10.55 -11.40 10.04
N LEU A 159 10.04 -10.18 9.87
CA LEU A 159 10.75 -9.14 9.12
C LEU A 159 12.05 -8.74 9.82
N ASP A 160 12.03 -8.58 11.14
CA ASP A 160 13.24 -8.27 11.92
C ASP A 160 14.26 -9.40 11.84
N TYR A 161 13.81 -10.66 11.85
CA TYR A 161 14.68 -11.82 11.61
C TYR A 161 15.31 -11.76 10.20
N LEU A 162 14.53 -11.49 9.16
CA LEU A 162 15.04 -11.38 7.79
C LEU A 162 16.19 -10.40 7.69
N VAL A 163 16.05 -9.21 8.26
CA VAL A 163 17.02 -8.10 8.10
C VAL A 163 18.19 -8.15 9.09
N ASN A 164 18.06 -8.87 10.21
CA ASN A 164 19.09 -8.88 11.25
C ASN A 164 19.74 -10.24 11.50
N SER A 165 18.99 -11.35 11.34
CA SER A 165 19.39 -12.67 11.84
C SER A 165 19.40 -13.79 10.79
N SER A 166 18.82 -13.57 9.60
CA SER A 166 18.86 -14.57 8.52
C SER A 166 20.30 -14.78 8.01
N SER A 167 20.53 -15.81 7.19
CA SER A 167 21.84 -16.06 6.62
C SER A 167 22.37 -14.83 5.86
N THR A 168 23.69 -14.67 5.79
CA THR A 168 24.31 -13.57 5.03
C THR A 168 23.85 -13.57 3.57
N THR A 169 23.66 -14.77 2.99
CA THR A 169 23.12 -14.93 1.63
C THR A 169 21.76 -14.28 1.47
N VAL A 170 20.86 -14.43 2.45
CA VAL A 170 19.52 -13.80 2.41
C VAL A 170 19.62 -12.32 2.71
N ARG A 171 20.27 -11.94 3.82
CA ARG A 171 20.35 -10.53 4.27
C ARG A 171 20.93 -9.58 3.23
N SER A 172 21.99 -10.01 2.51
CA SER A 172 22.64 -9.20 1.50
C SER A 172 21.75 -8.85 0.30
N ARG A 173 20.62 -9.54 0.16
CA ARG A 173 19.63 -9.30 -0.88
C ARG A 173 18.53 -8.33 -0.46
N ILE A 174 18.43 -7.98 0.83
CA ILE A 174 17.30 -7.22 1.37
C ILE A 174 17.65 -5.73 1.52
N ASP A 175 16.78 -4.89 1.00
CA ASP A 175 16.73 -3.50 1.42
C ASP A 175 15.84 -3.39 2.67
N ARG A 176 16.43 -3.10 3.81
CA ARG A 176 15.76 -3.04 5.11
C ARG A 176 14.70 -1.94 5.23
N ASN A 177 14.69 -0.99 4.30
CA ASN A 177 13.73 0.12 4.27
C ASN A 177 12.51 -0.19 3.39
N ARG A 178 12.49 -1.33 2.72
CA ARG A 178 11.43 -1.75 1.79
C ARG A 178 10.77 -3.06 2.24
N LEU A 179 10.01 -2.97 3.35
CA LEU A 179 9.40 -4.11 4.00
C LEU A 179 7.88 -4.08 3.86
N ALA A 180 7.26 -5.25 3.75
CA ALA A 180 5.82 -5.43 3.64
C ALA A 180 5.32 -6.61 4.47
N VAL A 181 4.02 -6.67 4.68
CA VAL A 181 3.33 -7.76 5.39
C VAL A 181 2.11 -8.22 4.62
N ALA A 182 1.79 -9.50 4.72
CA ALA A 182 0.55 -10.07 4.23
C ALA A 182 0.08 -11.23 5.12
N GLY A 183 -1.17 -11.64 4.96
CA GLY A 183 -1.66 -12.82 5.66
C GLY A 183 -3.10 -13.14 5.31
N HIS A 184 -3.46 -14.40 5.52
CA HIS A 184 -4.78 -14.94 5.26
C HIS A 184 -5.62 -15.02 6.54
N SER A 185 -6.90 -14.71 6.47
CA SER A 185 -7.85 -14.89 7.57
C SER A 185 -7.42 -14.15 8.85
N MET A 186 -7.18 -14.83 9.98
CA MET A 186 -6.57 -14.23 11.18
C MET A 186 -5.16 -13.70 10.92
N GLY A 187 -4.40 -14.28 9.96
CA GLY A 187 -3.15 -13.68 9.47
C GLY A 187 -3.38 -12.35 8.75
N GLY A 188 -4.50 -12.20 8.03
CA GLY A 188 -4.94 -10.95 7.42
C GLY A 188 -5.32 -9.90 8.47
N GLY A 189 -6.02 -10.32 9.54
CA GLY A 189 -6.23 -9.47 10.70
C GLY A 189 -4.92 -9.06 11.37
N GLY A 190 -3.94 -9.98 11.46
CA GLY A 190 -2.58 -9.71 11.93
C GLY A 190 -1.82 -8.74 11.02
N THR A 191 -2.05 -8.81 9.72
CA THR A 191 -1.48 -7.86 8.74
C THR A 191 -1.90 -6.42 9.04
N LEU A 192 -3.17 -6.21 9.42
CA LEU A 192 -3.67 -4.89 9.80
C LEU A 192 -3.03 -4.39 11.11
N HIS A 193 -2.91 -5.26 12.13
CA HIS A 193 -2.17 -4.93 13.36
C HIS A 193 -0.72 -4.56 13.06
N ALA A 194 -0.01 -5.37 12.26
CA ALA A 194 1.38 -5.09 11.90
C ALA A 194 1.53 -3.74 11.15
N ALA A 195 0.57 -3.41 10.27
CA ALA A 195 0.57 -2.13 9.55
C ALA A 195 0.28 -0.93 10.46
N GLU A 196 -0.52 -1.10 11.52
CA GLU A 196 -0.78 -0.09 12.53
C GLU A 196 0.45 0.13 13.43
N ASP A 197 1.07 -0.97 13.89
CA ASP A 197 2.20 -0.94 14.81
C ASP A 197 3.53 -0.49 14.15
N ARG A 198 3.66 -0.70 12.81
CA ARG A 198 4.87 -0.32 12.06
C ARG A 198 4.53 0.51 10.82
N PRO A 199 4.26 1.82 10.98
CA PRO A 199 3.90 2.72 9.86
C PRO A 199 4.99 2.89 8.80
N SER A 200 6.23 2.45 9.07
CA SER A 200 7.33 2.46 8.09
C SER A 200 7.25 1.33 7.06
N LEU A 201 6.36 0.36 7.21
CA LEU A 201 6.09 -0.64 6.18
C LEU A 201 5.64 0.03 4.88
N LYS A 202 6.03 -0.55 3.76
CA LYS A 202 5.73 0.01 2.43
C LYS A 202 4.44 -0.53 1.84
N ALA A 203 3.99 -1.71 2.26
CA ALA A 203 2.72 -2.29 1.82
C ALA A 203 2.18 -3.28 2.84
N ALA A 204 0.85 -3.40 2.87
CA ALA A 204 0.11 -4.42 3.61
C ALA A 204 -0.92 -5.08 2.67
N VAL A 205 -1.03 -6.42 2.75
CA VAL A 205 -1.99 -7.16 1.93
C VAL A 205 -2.78 -8.15 2.81
N PRO A 206 -3.83 -7.68 3.50
CA PRO A 206 -4.79 -8.54 4.20
C PRO A 206 -5.61 -9.36 3.18
N ILE A 207 -5.59 -10.68 3.31
CA ILE A 207 -6.22 -11.63 2.37
C ILE A 207 -7.37 -12.34 3.10
N ALA A 208 -8.61 -12.21 2.63
CA ALA A 208 -9.82 -12.69 3.30
C ALA A 208 -9.75 -12.41 4.82
N PRO A 209 -9.48 -11.16 5.24
CA PRO A 209 -9.04 -10.86 6.59
C PRO A 209 -10.15 -11.07 7.61
N TRP A 210 -9.80 -11.70 8.74
CA TRP A 210 -10.69 -11.87 9.88
C TRP A 210 -10.15 -11.12 11.11
N ASN A 211 -10.98 -10.28 11.72
CA ASN A 211 -10.70 -9.65 13.01
C ASN A 211 -11.99 -9.26 13.73
N THR A 212 -11.98 -9.23 15.06
CA THR A 212 -13.07 -8.67 15.86
C THR A 212 -13.09 -7.15 15.81
N ASP A 213 -11.93 -6.50 15.76
CA ASP A 213 -11.84 -5.06 15.50
C ASP A 213 -12.16 -4.77 14.04
N LYS A 214 -12.99 -3.74 13.82
CA LYS A 214 -13.49 -3.32 12.51
C LYS A 214 -12.95 -1.95 12.08
N THR A 215 -12.13 -1.31 12.91
CA THR A 215 -11.69 0.08 12.73
C THR A 215 -10.16 0.18 12.65
N TRP A 216 -9.64 0.61 11.51
CA TRP A 216 -8.20 0.68 11.19
C TRP A 216 -7.80 2.10 10.73
N GLY A 217 -8.41 3.13 11.35
CA GLY A 217 -8.18 4.55 10.99
C GLY A 217 -6.76 5.06 11.27
N SER A 218 -5.97 4.35 12.10
CA SER A 218 -4.57 4.65 12.38
C SER A 218 -3.58 4.07 11.37
N VAL A 219 -4.00 3.14 10.51
CA VAL A 219 -3.15 2.56 9.46
C VAL A 219 -2.69 3.65 8.48
N ARG A 220 -1.36 3.71 8.27
CA ARG A 220 -0.68 4.64 7.35
C ARG A 220 0.02 3.94 6.20
N VAL A 221 -0.02 2.63 6.18
CA VAL A 221 0.67 1.77 5.20
C VAL A 221 -0.26 1.54 4.02
N PRO A 222 0.19 1.74 2.77
CA PRO A 222 -0.59 1.42 1.58
C PRO A 222 -1.14 -0.01 1.64
N THR A 223 -2.47 -0.17 1.56
CA THR A 223 -3.13 -1.43 1.90
C THR A 223 -4.04 -1.95 0.78
N LEU A 224 -3.76 -3.17 0.27
CA LEU A 224 -4.64 -3.92 -0.62
C LEU A 224 -5.40 -4.98 0.16
N ILE A 225 -6.70 -4.79 0.37
CA ILE A 225 -7.57 -5.79 0.98
C ILE A 225 -8.15 -6.68 -0.12
N VAL A 226 -7.98 -8.00 0.03
CA VAL A 226 -8.52 -8.98 -0.92
C VAL A 226 -9.59 -9.82 -0.23
N ALA A 227 -10.75 -9.93 -0.84
CA ALA A 227 -11.91 -10.67 -0.33
C ALA A 227 -12.40 -11.71 -1.34
N GLY A 228 -13.18 -12.66 -0.88
CA GLY A 228 -13.93 -13.58 -1.73
C GLY A 228 -15.42 -13.33 -1.54
N GLU A 229 -16.18 -13.17 -2.61
CA GLU A 229 -17.62 -12.88 -2.59
C GLU A 229 -18.40 -13.92 -1.79
N SER A 230 -18.08 -15.21 -1.98
CA SER A 230 -18.73 -16.34 -1.30
C SER A 230 -18.04 -16.76 0.01
N ASP A 231 -17.31 -15.83 0.66
CA ASP A 231 -16.66 -16.09 1.95
C ASP A 231 -17.68 -16.11 3.08
N SER A 232 -17.95 -17.31 3.59
CA SER A 232 -18.88 -17.55 4.72
C SER A 232 -18.21 -17.51 6.10
N VAL A 233 -16.86 -17.37 6.16
CA VAL A 233 -16.07 -17.33 7.41
C VAL A 233 -15.74 -15.89 7.80
N ALA A 234 -15.21 -15.13 6.85
CA ALA A 234 -14.89 -13.70 7.00
C ALA A 234 -15.64 -12.91 5.91
N SER A 235 -16.98 -12.95 5.97
CA SER A 235 -17.83 -12.31 4.95
C SER A 235 -17.33 -10.90 4.61
N PRO A 236 -17.23 -10.55 3.31
CA PRO A 236 -16.81 -9.23 2.87
C PRO A 236 -17.56 -8.09 3.56
N THR A 237 -18.86 -8.23 3.75
CA THR A 237 -19.72 -7.21 4.36
C THR A 237 -19.45 -6.98 5.84
N THR A 238 -18.95 -7.98 6.57
CA THR A 238 -18.68 -7.90 8.01
C THR A 238 -17.20 -7.73 8.35
N HIS A 239 -16.29 -7.92 7.39
CA HIS A 239 -14.85 -7.87 7.59
C HIS A 239 -14.15 -6.97 6.56
N ALA A 240 -13.90 -7.47 5.37
CA ALA A 240 -13.04 -6.80 4.39
C ALA A 240 -13.52 -5.39 4.01
N SER A 241 -14.83 -5.21 3.75
CA SER A 241 -15.40 -3.91 3.38
C SER A 241 -15.39 -2.89 4.53
N PRO A 242 -15.82 -3.22 5.78
CA PRO A 242 -15.59 -2.34 6.94
C PRO A 242 -14.13 -1.98 7.17
N PHE A 243 -13.20 -2.93 7.02
CA PHE A 243 -11.76 -2.66 7.17
C PHE A 243 -11.29 -1.65 6.13
N TYR A 244 -11.62 -1.87 4.86
CA TYR A 244 -11.31 -0.94 3.78
C TYR A 244 -11.88 0.46 4.04
N ASN A 245 -13.13 0.55 4.43
CA ASN A 245 -13.79 1.84 4.68
C ASN A 245 -13.15 2.61 5.83
N SER A 246 -12.68 1.92 6.87
CA SER A 246 -12.07 2.53 8.06
C SER A 246 -10.65 3.06 7.82
N ILE A 247 -9.91 2.54 6.85
CA ILE A 247 -8.58 3.06 6.46
C ILE A 247 -8.79 4.34 5.66
N THR A 248 -8.39 5.50 6.19
CA THR A 248 -8.66 6.82 5.60
C THR A 248 -7.43 7.69 5.38
N GLN A 249 -6.23 7.21 5.76
CA GLN A 249 -5.04 8.06 5.82
C GLN A 249 -3.88 7.55 4.95
N THR A 250 -4.17 6.68 4.01
CA THR A 250 -3.18 6.12 3.09
C THR A 250 -3.87 5.65 1.82
N GLU A 251 -3.06 5.37 0.80
CA GLU A 251 -3.54 4.72 -0.42
C GLU A 251 -4.04 3.31 -0.11
N LYS A 252 -5.16 2.97 -0.71
CA LYS A 252 -5.79 1.67 -0.49
C LYS A 252 -6.49 1.15 -1.73
N ALA A 253 -6.58 -0.18 -1.80
CA ALA A 253 -7.42 -0.87 -2.77
C ALA A 253 -8.21 -2.00 -2.10
N TYR A 254 -9.35 -2.30 -2.65
CA TYR A 254 -10.22 -3.41 -2.31
C TYR A 254 -10.45 -4.25 -3.56
N LEU A 255 -10.18 -5.52 -3.46
CA LEU A 255 -10.42 -6.49 -4.52
C LEU A 255 -11.33 -7.60 -3.98
N GLU A 256 -12.52 -7.74 -4.53
CA GLU A 256 -13.42 -8.86 -4.25
C GLU A 256 -13.45 -9.78 -5.46
N LEU A 257 -13.16 -11.06 -5.22
CA LEU A 257 -13.13 -12.09 -6.26
C LEU A 257 -14.49 -12.74 -6.38
N ASN A 258 -15.02 -12.78 -7.61
CA ASN A 258 -16.30 -13.40 -7.91
C ASN A 258 -16.32 -14.88 -7.52
N SER A 259 -17.39 -15.31 -6.84
CA SER A 259 -17.66 -16.68 -6.40
C SER A 259 -16.55 -17.33 -5.56
N ALA A 260 -15.57 -16.56 -5.07
CA ALA A 260 -14.45 -17.07 -4.27
C ALA A 260 -14.85 -17.30 -2.81
N SER A 261 -14.51 -18.48 -2.27
CA SER A 261 -14.72 -18.80 -0.85
C SER A 261 -13.60 -18.26 0.03
N HIS A 262 -13.72 -18.38 1.36
CA HIS A 262 -12.65 -18.05 2.31
C HIS A 262 -11.28 -18.67 1.99
N PHE A 263 -11.29 -19.82 1.34
CA PHE A 263 -10.11 -20.64 1.10
C PHE A 263 -9.48 -20.40 -0.30
N PHE A 264 -9.93 -19.39 -1.05
CA PHE A 264 -9.36 -19.08 -2.37
C PHE A 264 -7.84 -18.89 -2.36
N PRO A 265 -7.19 -18.38 -1.28
CA PRO A 265 -5.74 -18.18 -1.28
C PRO A 265 -4.95 -19.48 -1.10
N GLN A 266 -5.59 -20.59 -0.76
CA GLN A 266 -4.91 -21.88 -0.54
C GLN A 266 -4.59 -22.62 -1.85
N THR A 267 -5.09 -22.13 -2.96
CA THR A 267 -4.78 -22.64 -4.30
C THR A 267 -4.34 -21.50 -5.21
N THR A 268 -3.67 -21.84 -6.31
CA THR A 268 -3.24 -20.84 -7.28
C THR A 268 -4.43 -20.06 -7.81
N ASN A 269 -4.40 -18.75 -7.64
CA ASN A 269 -5.43 -17.81 -8.09
C ASN A 269 -4.74 -16.67 -8.85
N THR A 270 -4.89 -16.66 -10.17
CA THR A 270 -4.18 -15.72 -11.05
C THR A 270 -4.64 -14.27 -10.87
N PRO A 271 -5.92 -13.92 -10.84
CA PRO A 271 -6.39 -12.55 -10.59
C PRO A 271 -5.86 -11.98 -9.26
N PHE A 272 -5.95 -12.75 -8.19
CA PHE A 272 -5.39 -12.37 -6.87
C PHE A 272 -3.88 -12.16 -6.95
N ALA A 273 -3.13 -13.12 -7.47
CA ALA A 273 -1.67 -13.04 -7.54
C ALA A 273 -1.18 -11.87 -8.38
N LYS A 274 -1.87 -11.56 -9.48
CA LYS A 274 -1.58 -10.41 -10.34
C LYS A 274 -1.68 -9.10 -9.55
N GLN A 275 -2.77 -8.90 -8.84
CA GLN A 275 -2.98 -7.68 -8.05
C GLN A 275 -2.03 -7.60 -6.85
N PHE A 276 -1.77 -8.71 -6.19
CA PHE A 276 -0.80 -8.77 -5.10
C PHE A 276 0.59 -8.33 -5.57
N VAL A 277 1.10 -8.91 -6.66
CA VAL A 277 2.40 -8.52 -7.22
C VAL A 277 2.40 -7.06 -7.68
N ALA A 278 1.36 -6.61 -8.39
CA ALA A 278 1.26 -5.22 -8.83
C ALA A 278 1.31 -4.24 -7.65
N TRP A 279 0.59 -4.55 -6.55
CA TRP A 279 0.60 -3.75 -5.33
C TRP A 279 1.98 -3.67 -4.69
N LEU A 280 2.66 -4.81 -4.54
CA LEU A 280 4.02 -4.84 -3.98
C LEU A 280 5.01 -4.06 -4.85
N LYS A 281 4.96 -4.24 -6.17
CA LYS A 281 5.84 -3.52 -7.11
C LYS A 281 5.61 -2.01 -7.02
N ARG A 282 4.34 -1.57 -6.98
CA ARG A 282 4.01 -0.15 -6.90
C ARG A 282 4.49 0.50 -5.60
N TRP A 283 4.27 -0.16 -4.46
CA TRP A 283 4.49 0.46 -3.15
C TRP A 283 5.81 0.08 -2.47
N VAL A 284 6.27 -1.17 -2.62
CA VAL A 284 7.55 -1.60 -2.03
C VAL A 284 8.73 -1.23 -2.91
N ASP A 285 8.59 -1.38 -4.23
CA ASP A 285 9.62 -1.01 -5.21
C ASP A 285 9.45 0.42 -5.73
N GLU A 286 8.38 1.13 -5.34
CA GLU A 286 8.04 2.46 -5.84
C GLU A 286 7.99 2.52 -7.39
N ASP A 287 7.69 1.38 -8.02
CA ASP A 287 7.72 1.18 -9.46
C ASP A 287 6.40 1.62 -10.11
N THR A 288 6.38 2.83 -10.62
CA THR A 288 5.19 3.45 -11.22
C THR A 288 4.74 2.76 -12.52
N ARG A 289 5.57 1.91 -13.15
CA ARG A 289 5.16 1.10 -14.32
C ARG A 289 4.00 0.17 -13.99
N TYR A 290 3.81 -0.16 -12.70
CA TYR A 290 2.73 -1.02 -12.23
C TYR A 290 1.43 -0.27 -11.90
N SER A 291 1.42 1.05 -11.88
CA SER A 291 0.20 1.86 -11.63
C SER A 291 -0.94 1.51 -12.61
N GLN A 292 -0.63 1.17 -13.85
CA GLN A 292 -1.61 0.77 -14.87
C GLN A 292 -2.42 -0.48 -14.52
N PHE A 293 -1.94 -1.33 -13.60
CA PHE A 293 -2.65 -2.54 -13.15
C PHE A 293 -3.48 -2.29 -11.87
N ILE A 294 -3.31 -1.11 -11.26
CA ILE A 294 -4.00 -0.69 -10.04
C ILE A 294 -5.06 0.37 -10.37
N CYS A 295 -4.76 1.26 -11.33
CA CYS A 295 -5.65 2.34 -11.76
C CYS A 295 -5.82 2.33 -13.28
N PRO A 296 -7.02 2.02 -13.80
CA PRO A 296 -8.32 1.92 -13.10
C PRO A 296 -8.54 0.61 -12.33
N GLY A 297 -7.62 -0.38 -12.42
CA GLY A 297 -7.70 -1.66 -11.74
C GLY A 297 -8.24 -2.80 -12.59
N PRO A 298 -8.33 -4.00 -12.01
CA PRO A 298 -8.79 -5.20 -12.70
C PRO A 298 -10.30 -5.14 -12.97
N SER A 299 -10.71 -5.81 -14.03
CA SER A 299 -12.11 -6.02 -14.41
C SER A 299 -12.27 -7.39 -15.07
N GLY A 300 -13.51 -7.82 -15.28
CA GLY A 300 -13.85 -9.07 -15.92
C GLY A 300 -14.52 -10.07 -14.97
N LEU A 301 -14.90 -11.24 -15.49
CA LEU A 301 -15.76 -12.22 -14.80
C LEU A 301 -15.21 -12.76 -13.48
N ALA A 302 -13.91 -12.69 -13.26
CA ALA A 302 -13.28 -13.16 -12.00
C ALA A 302 -13.33 -12.11 -10.87
N ILE A 303 -13.77 -10.89 -11.17
CA ILE A 303 -13.79 -9.76 -10.23
C ILE A 303 -15.24 -9.39 -9.95
N GLU A 304 -15.64 -9.45 -8.69
CA GLU A 304 -16.95 -8.98 -8.24
C GLU A 304 -16.92 -7.46 -8.03
N GLU A 305 -15.92 -6.99 -7.27
CA GLU A 305 -15.76 -5.57 -7.00
C GLU A 305 -14.29 -5.16 -6.96
N TYR A 306 -14.00 -3.96 -7.46
CA TYR A 306 -12.72 -3.30 -7.26
C TYR A 306 -12.93 -1.83 -6.91
N ARG A 307 -12.29 -1.39 -5.82
CA ARG A 307 -12.24 0.01 -5.37
C ARG A 307 -10.80 0.40 -5.08
N SER A 308 -10.42 1.62 -5.36
CA SER A 308 -9.09 2.14 -5.03
C SER A 308 -9.08 3.66 -4.91
N THR A 309 -8.04 4.19 -4.29
CA THR A 309 -7.78 5.63 -4.16
C THR A 309 -7.01 6.16 -5.37
N CYS A 310 -7.42 5.78 -6.59
CA CYS A 310 -6.80 6.26 -7.82
C CYS A 310 -6.91 7.80 -7.98
N PRO A 311 -5.89 8.45 -8.61
CA PRO A 311 -4.68 7.89 -9.22
C PRO A 311 -3.57 7.57 -8.22
N VAL A 312 -2.69 6.59 -8.53
CA VAL A 312 -1.54 6.18 -7.71
C VAL A 312 -0.22 6.19 -8.47
#